data_3196e16b038cd430d2cc86ac2851c69f
#
_entry.id   3196e16b038cd430d2cc86ac2851c69f
#
_cell.length_a   1.000
_cell.length_b   1.000
_cell.length_c   1.000
_cell.angle_alpha   90.00
_cell.angle_beta   90.00
_cell.angle_gamma   90.00
#
_symmetry.space_group_name_H-M   'P 1'
#
loop_
_entity.id
_entity.type
_entity.pdbx_description
1 polymer ?
#
loop_
_entity_poly.entity_id
_entity_poly.type
_entity_poly.pdbx_seq_one_letter_code
_entity_poly.pdbx_strand_id
1 'polypeptide(L)'
;KDFNDGLRAMDLNLELVEAAKDKPIGEATLAKMEWVIVNETMPPAKFTAVHCGSRVSSEDRAAILDWVKASRAAHYATGLAAPRHADEPLQPLPDALPVNAAKVALGEKLFVDKRLSGDNTVACVTCHDFSKAGTDNKRFAEGIRGQFGDINAPTMFNAAFNTKQFWNGRAADLQEQAGGPPMNPIEMGSKDWDEICAKLAQDPELTAAFTAVY
;
A
#
# COMPACT_ATOMS: atom_id res chain seq x y z
N LYS A 1 15.84 -15.54 -24.75
CA LYS A 1 14.99 -16.49 -24.00
C LYS A 1 15.36 -16.47 -22.51
N ASP A 2 16.64 -16.63 -22.16
CA ASP A 2 17.12 -16.68 -20.78
C ASP A 2 16.94 -15.33 -20.03
N PHE A 3 17.08 -14.19 -20.72
CA PHE A 3 16.83 -12.87 -20.16
C PHE A 3 15.35 -12.69 -19.77
N ASN A 4 14.43 -13.10 -20.66
CA ASN A 4 12.99 -13.04 -20.39
C ASN A 4 12.54 -14.04 -19.30
N ASP A 5 13.17 -15.19 -19.24
CA ASP A 5 12.92 -16.19 -18.20
C ASP A 5 13.44 -15.71 -16.84
N GLY A 6 14.58 -15.01 -16.81
CA GLY A 6 15.11 -14.32 -15.64
C GLY A 6 14.20 -13.20 -15.14
N LEU A 7 13.72 -12.34 -16.05
CA LEU A 7 12.76 -11.28 -15.72
C LEU A 7 11.45 -11.83 -15.14
N ARG A 8 10.92 -12.92 -15.70
CA ARG A 8 9.69 -13.55 -15.19
C ARG A 8 9.88 -14.22 -13.84
N ALA A 9 11.05 -14.86 -13.63
CA ALA A 9 11.33 -15.56 -12.38
C ALA A 9 11.58 -14.61 -11.21
N MET A 10 12.11 -13.39 -11.48
CA MET A 10 12.65 -12.53 -10.43
C MET A 10 12.05 -11.14 -10.39
N ASP A 11 11.31 -10.71 -11.43
CA ASP A 11 10.80 -9.33 -11.51
C ASP A 11 11.93 -8.26 -11.29
N LEU A 12 13.19 -8.71 -11.46
CA LEU A 12 14.36 -7.87 -11.26
C LEU A 12 14.81 -7.36 -12.62
N ASN A 13 14.39 -6.14 -12.94
CA ASN A 13 14.89 -5.46 -14.13
C ASN A 13 15.99 -4.49 -13.73
N LEU A 14 17.24 -4.83 -14.03
CA LEU A 14 18.40 -3.97 -13.77
C LEU A 14 18.31 -2.62 -14.50
N GLU A 15 17.61 -2.55 -15.64
CA GLU A 15 17.36 -1.29 -16.34
C GLU A 15 16.45 -0.36 -15.51
N LEU A 16 15.46 -0.93 -14.79
CA LEU A 16 14.65 -0.16 -13.86
C LEU A 16 15.44 0.30 -12.64
N VAL A 17 16.38 -0.51 -12.17
CA VAL A 17 17.31 -0.13 -11.09
C VAL A 17 18.23 0.99 -11.56
N GLU A 18 18.75 0.93 -12.78
CA GLU A 18 19.56 2.00 -13.36
C GLU A 18 18.77 3.28 -13.63
N ALA A 19 17.55 3.17 -14.14
CA ALA A 19 16.65 4.30 -14.36
C ALA A 19 16.23 5.00 -13.06
N ALA A 20 16.33 4.31 -11.93
CA ALA A 20 16.00 4.82 -10.60
C ALA A 20 17.21 5.37 -9.83
N LYS A 21 18.30 5.74 -10.50
CA LYS A 21 19.59 6.16 -9.87
C LYS A 21 19.44 7.20 -8.76
N ASP A 22 18.43 8.04 -8.82
CA ASP A 22 18.13 9.09 -7.82
C ASP A 22 17.01 8.72 -6.85
N LYS A 23 16.49 7.48 -6.90
CA LYS A 23 15.40 7.00 -6.05
C LYS A 23 15.84 5.76 -5.27
N PRO A 24 15.37 5.58 -4.03
CA PRO A 24 15.63 4.36 -3.29
C PRO A 24 15.04 3.13 -4.03
N ILE A 25 15.79 2.05 -4.05
CA ILE A 25 15.32 0.76 -4.59
C ILE A 25 14.17 0.26 -3.72
N GLY A 26 13.07 -0.13 -4.34
CA GLY A 26 11.88 -0.59 -3.64
C GLY A 26 12.16 -1.80 -2.72
N GLU A 27 11.54 -1.83 -1.52
CA GLU A 27 11.75 -2.90 -0.55
C GLU A 27 11.47 -4.29 -1.14
N ALA A 28 10.46 -4.45 -1.98
CA ALA A 28 10.18 -5.71 -2.66
C ALA A 28 11.35 -6.20 -3.52
N THR A 29 12.11 -5.29 -4.11
CA THR A 29 13.33 -5.60 -4.88
C THR A 29 14.48 -5.98 -3.95
N LEU A 30 14.68 -5.24 -2.86
CA LEU A 30 15.69 -5.57 -1.85
C LEU A 30 15.42 -6.95 -1.23
N ALA A 31 14.18 -7.25 -0.86
CA ALA A 31 13.78 -8.54 -0.30
C ALA A 31 14.00 -9.69 -1.31
N LYS A 32 13.74 -9.48 -2.60
CA LYS A 32 14.04 -10.47 -3.64
C LYS A 32 15.55 -10.71 -3.79
N MET A 33 16.35 -9.65 -3.79
CA MET A 33 17.81 -9.76 -3.86
C MET A 33 18.35 -10.54 -2.67
N GLU A 34 17.91 -10.20 -1.46
CA GLU A 34 18.27 -10.94 -0.25
C GLU A 34 17.90 -12.41 -0.34
N TRP A 35 16.65 -12.69 -0.72
CA TRP A 35 16.16 -14.08 -0.82
C TRP A 35 16.97 -14.94 -1.79
N VAL A 36 17.30 -14.42 -2.97
CA VAL A 36 18.03 -15.19 -3.98
C VAL A 36 19.48 -15.44 -3.59
N ILE A 37 20.09 -14.50 -2.86
CA ILE A 37 21.46 -14.63 -2.37
C ILE A 37 21.53 -15.60 -1.18
N VAL A 38 20.60 -15.49 -0.23
CA VAL A 38 20.51 -16.38 0.94
C VAL A 38 20.23 -17.82 0.53
N ASN A 39 19.30 -18.02 -0.43
CA ASN A 39 18.90 -19.34 -0.88
C ASN A 39 19.76 -19.90 -2.04
N GLU A 40 20.80 -19.17 -2.45
CA GLU A 40 21.73 -19.58 -3.52
C GLU A 40 21.05 -19.94 -4.85
N THR A 41 19.93 -19.27 -5.15
CA THR A 41 19.17 -19.51 -6.38
C THR A 41 19.71 -18.71 -7.58
N MET A 42 20.62 -17.76 -7.31
CA MET A 42 21.29 -16.95 -8.32
C MET A 42 22.82 -17.02 -8.16
N PRO A 43 23.55 -17.20 -9.24
CA PRO A 43 23.09 -17.48 -10.62
C PRO A 43 22.41 -18.85 -10.75
N PRO A 44 21.47 -19.03 -11.71
CA PRO A 44 20.79 -20.33 -11.90
C PRO A 44 21.78 -21.46 -12.20
N ALA A 45 21.50 -22.67 -11.72
CA ALA A 45 22.39 -23.82 -11.90
C ALA A 45 22.73 -24.13 -13.38
N LYS A 46 21.79 -23.91 -14.29
CA LYS A 46 22.01 -24.04 -15.74
C LYS A 46 23.05 -23.04 -16.28
N PHE A 47 23.06 -21.82 -15.71
CA PHE A 47 24.03 -20.78 -16.07
C PHE A 47 25.42 -21.13 -15.54
N THR A 48 25.54 -21.53 -14.27
CA THR A 48 26.81 -21.88 -13.64
C THR A 48 27.44 -23.16 -14.22
N ALA A 49 26.62 -24.05 -14.79
CA ALA A 49 27.12 -25.25 -15.49
C ALA A 49 27.90 -24.93 -16.77
N VAL A 50 27.54 -23.82 -17.44
CA VAL A 50 28.23 -23.38 -18.68
C VAL A 50 29.29 -22.30 -18.36
N HIS A 51 29.09 -21.55 -17.30
CA HIS A 51 29.96 -20.43 -16.84
C HIS A 51 30.54 -20.75 -15.47
N CYS A 52 31.52 -21.67 -15.41
CA CYS A 52 32.06 -22.23 -14.16
C CYS A 52 32.64 -21.17 -13.19
N GLY A 53 33.05 -19.98 -13.70
CA GLY A 53 33.56 -18.87 -12.88
C GLY A 53 32.51 -17.88 -12.37
N SER A 54 31.22 -18.10 -12.64
CA SER A 54 30.14 -17.14 -12.31
C SER A 54 29.45 -17.39 -10.96
N ARG A 55 29.96 -18.28 -10.15
CA ARG A 55 29.41 -18.51 -8.80
C ARG A 55 29.71 -17.31 -7.92
N VAL A 56 28.71 -16.88 -7.19
CA VAL A 56 28.87 -15.81 -6.18
C VAL A 56 29.73 -16.37 -5.03
N SER A 57 30.85 -15.73 -4.75
CA SER A 57 31.70 -16.10 -3.61
C SER A 57 31.03 -15.79 -2.27
N SER A 58 31.52 -16.38 -1.18
CA SER A 58 31.06 -16.03 0.17
C SER A 58 31.27 -14.56 0.50
N GLU A 59 32.36 -13.97 -0.01
CA GLU A 59 32.70 -12.56 0.19
C GLU A 59 31.75 -11.64 -0.59
N ASP A 60 31.49 -11.93 -1.87
CA ASP A 60 30.53 -11.17 -2.68
C ASP A 60 29.11 -11.28 -2.09
N ARG A 61 28.74 -12.46 -1.60
CA ARG A 61 27.45 -12.69 -0.93
C ARG A 61 27.30 -11.80 0.28
N ALA A 62 28.30 -11.77 1.17
CA ALA A 62 28.31 -10.93 2.35
C ALA A 62 28.18 -9.45 1.96
N ALA A 63 28.96 -9.00 0.98
CA ALA A 63 28.91 -7.62 0.49
C ALA A 63 27.54 -7.23 -0.05
N ILE A 64 26.86 -8.12 -0.81
CA ILE A 64 25.50 -7.87 -1.31
C ILE A 64 24.48 -7.79 -0.16
N LEU A 65 24.55 -8.71 0.80
CA LEU A 65 23.65 -8.71 1.94
C LEU A 65 23.83 -7.48 2.84
N ASP A 66 25.07 -7.08 3.10
CA ASP A 66 25.38 -5.88 3.86
C ASP A 66 24.88 -4.61 3.15
N TRP A 67 25.01 -4.56 1.82
CA TRP A 67 24.47 -3.46 1.04
C TRP A 67 22.93 -3.41 1.08
N VAL A 68 22.24 -4.56 0.99
CA VAL A 68 20.77 -4.64 1.12
C VAL A 68 20.32 -4.14 2.48
N LYS A 69 20.98 -4.56 3.57
CA LYS A 69 20.69 -4.10 4.94
C LYS A 69 20.91 -2.61 5.10
N ALA A 70 22.04 -2.11 4.60
CA ALA A 70 22.35 -0.67 4.66
C ALA A 70 21.31 0.16 3.87
N SER A 71 20.89 -0.32 2.71
CA SER A 71 19.87 0.33 1.89
C SER A 71 18.50 0.37 2.60
N ARG A 72 18.09 -0.72 3.27
CA ARG A 72 16.88 -0.72 4.10
C ARG A 72 16.98 0.29 5.23
N ALA A 73 18.05 0.23 6.01
CA ALA A 73 18.23 1.13 7.14
C ALA A 73 18.22 2.61 6.72
N ALA A 74 18.78 2.92 5.55
CA ALA A 74 18.84 4.29 5.04
C ALA A 74 17.49 4.81 4.51
N HIS A 75 16.65 3.95 3.92
CA HIS A 75 15.50 4.40 3.16
C HIS A 75 14.15 3.90 3.69
N TYR A 76 14.13 2.79 4.43
CA TYR A 76 12.90 2.14 4.90
C TYR A 76 12.81 2.01 6.41
N ALA A 77 13.89 2.25 7.15
CA ALA A 77 13.81 2.42 8.59
C ALA A 77 13.00 3.68 8.89
N THR A 78 11.77 3.51 9.33
CA THR A 78 10.84 4.62 9.62
C THR A 78 11.29 5.46 10.82
N GLY A 79 12.32 5.03 11.56
CA GLY A 79 12.68 5.59 12.86
C GLY A 79 11.65 5.29 13.96
N LEU A 80 10.56 4.60 13.63
CA LEU A 80 9.48 4.23 14.53
C LEU A 80 9.69 2.84 15.15
N ALA A 81 10.43 1.97 14.47
CA ALA A 81 10.87 0.68 15.00
C ALA A 81 12.15 0.82 15.82
N ALA A 82 12.36 -0.11 16.77
CA ALA A 82 13.62 -0.15 17.52
C ALA A 82 14.81 -0.33 16.57
N PRO A 83 15.98 0.32 16.85
CA PRO A 83 17.13 0.27 15.96
C PRO A 83 17.60 -1.14 15.56
N ARG A 84 17.38 -2.13 16.46
CA ARG A 84 17.70 -3.54 16.18
C ARG A 84 16.91 -4.19 15.05
N HIS A 85 15.82 -3.57 14.61
CA HIS A 85 14.97 -4.03 13.51
C HIS A 85 15.10 -3.18 12.23
N ALA A 86 16.04 -2.22 12.23
CA ALA A 86 16.17 -1.27 11.12
C ALA A 86 16.54 -1.92 9.78
N ASP A 87 17.18 -3.08 9.82
CA ASP A 87 17.60 -3.87 8.66
C ASP A 87 16.67 -5.06 8.33
N GLU A 88 15.57 -5.21 9.08
CA GLU A 88 14.59 -6.27 8.81
C GLU A 88 13.66 -5.90 7.66
N PRO A 89 13.31 -6.85 6.76
CA PRO A 89 12.38 -6.60 5.67
C PRO A 89 10.95 -6.33 6.14
N LEU A 90 10.59 -6.85 7.32
CA LEU A 90 9.33 -6.60 8.01
C LEU A 90 9.61 -5.84 9.30
N GLN A 91 9.20 -4.59 9.32
CA GLN A 91 9.35 -3.75 10.51
C GLN A 91 8.18 -3.95 11.46
N PRO A 92 8.40 -3.95 12.80
CA PRO A 92 7.31 -3.85 13.76
C PRO A 92 6.45 -2.62 13.46
N LEU A 93 5.13 -2.77 13.59
CA LEU A 93 4.24 -1.61 13.46
C LEU A 93 4.54 -0.61 14.58
N PRO A 94 4.60 0.69 14.27
CA PRO A 94 4.76 1.72 15.30
C PRO A 94 3.47 1.84 16.13
N ASP A 95 3.61 2.27 17.36
CA ASP A 95 2.46 2.53 18.26
C ASP A 95 1.58 3.68 17.73
N ALA A 96 2.17 4.64 17.00
CA ALA A 96 1.47 5.75 16.39
C ALA A 96 2.19 6.25 15.13
N LEU A 97 1.41 6.79 14.20
CA LEU A 97 1.95 7.54 13.05
C LEU A 97 1.99 9.03 13.32
N PRO A 98 2.99 9.77 12.81
CA PRO A 98 2.99 11.23 12.83
C PRO A 98 1.90 11.73 11.88
N VAL A 99 0.75 12.11 12.43
CA VAL A 99 -0.41 12.59 11.66
C VAL A 99 -0.78 14.03 12.02
N ASN A 100 -1.39 14.73 11.08
CA ASN A 100 -2.01 16.04 11.37
C ASN A 100 -3.36 15.80 12.04
N ALA A 101 -3.50 16.18 13.31
CA ALA A 101 -4.71 15.95 14.09
C ALA A 101 -5.96 16.62 13.49
N ALA A 102 -5.83 17.79 12.86
CA ALA A 102 -6.94 18.45 12.21
C ALA A 102 -7.42 17.69 10.96
N LYS A 103 -6.49 17.10 10.19
CA LYS A 103 -6.83 16.20 9.06
C LYS A 103 -7.52 14.93 9.54
N VAL A 104 -7.06 14.36 10.65
CA VAL A 104 -7.70 13.17 11.25
C VAL A 104 -9.14 13.50 11.65
N ALA A 105 -9.35 14.59 12.39
CA ALA A 105 -10.69 14.99 12.83
C ALA A 105 -11.65 15.29 11.65
N LEU A 106 -11.13 15.88 10.56
CA LEU A 106 -11.89 16.07 9.33
C LEU A 106 -12.22 14.73 8.67
N GLY A 107 -11.24 13.81 8.59
CA GLY A 107 -11.40 12.47 8.04
C GLY A 107 -12.44 11.65 8.81
N GLU A 108 -12.47 11.73 10.13
CA GLU A 108 -13.47 11.07 10.98
C GLU A 108 -14.89 11.53 10.64
N LYS A 109 -15.10 12.85 10.47
CA LYS A 109 -16.39 13.40 10.04
C LYS A 109 -16.81 12.87 8.68
N LEU A 110 -15.90 12.85 7.71
CA LEU A 110 -16.16 12.37 6.36
C LEU A 110 -16.41 10.85 6.33
N PHE A 111 -15.72 10.08 7.16
CA PHE A 111 -15.83 8.62 7.19
C PHE A 111 -17.24 8.12 7.55
N VAL A 112 -17.99 8.91 8.32
CA VAL A 112 -19.36 8.60 8.71
C VAL A 112 -20.40 9.37 7.90
N ASP A 113 -19.98 10.23 6.97
CA ASP A 113 -20.85 11.12 6.24
C ASP A 113 -21.47 10.43 5.02
N LYS A 114 -22.77 10.21 5.07
CA LYS A 114 -23.54 9.58 3.99
C LYS A 114 -23.66 10.44 2.73
N ARG A 115 -23.39 11.75 2.83
CA ARG A 115 -23.39 12.66 1.67
C ARG A 115 -22.30 12.33 0.64
N LEU A 116 -21.33 11.49 1.03
CA LEU A 116 -20.35 10.94 0.09
C LEU A 116 -20.93 9.90 -0.88
N SER A 117 -22.16 9.39 -0.64
CA SER A 117 -22.85 8.50 -1.55
C SER A 117 -23.92 9.22 -2.38
N GLY A 118 -24.21 8.70 -3.56
CA GLY A 118 -25.11 9.32 -4.54
C GLY A 118 -26.53 9.58 -4.01
N ASP A 119 -27.07 8.67 -3.18
CA ASP A 119 -28.39 8.79 -2.57
C ASP A 119 -28.39 9.10 -1.07
N ASN A 120 -27.23 9.41 -0.49
CA ASN A 120 -27.02 9.72 0.91
C ASN A 120 -27.42 8.56 1.87
N THR A 121 -27.32 7.31 1.45
CA THR A 121 -27.69 6.15 2.28
C THR A 121 -26.47 5.44 2.88
N VAL A 122 -25.33 5.47 2.20
CA VAL A 122 -24.10 4.73 2.54
C VAL A 122 -22.97 5.68 2.90
N ALA A 123 -22.19 5.32 3.91
CA ALA A 123 -20.93 5.97 4.27
C ALA A 123 -19.82 4.92 4.37
N CYS A 124 -18.55 5.33 4.50
CA CYS A 124 -17.43 4.40 4.64
C CYS A 124 -17.64 3.43 5.81
N VAL A 125 -18.11 3.94 6.95
CA VAL A 125 -18.42 3.14 8.16
C VAL A 125 -19.48 2.06 7.92
N THR A 126 -20.28 2.15 6.88
CA THR A 126 -21.31 1.14 6.55
C THR A 126 -20.67 -0.22 6.24
N CYS A 127 -19.54 -0.21 5.52
CA CYS A 127 -18.78 -1.40 5.17
C CYS A 127 -17.52 -1.58 6.04
N HIS A 128 -17.07 -0.53 6.72
CA HIS A 128 -15.88 -0.53 7.56
C HIS A 128 -16.23 -0.20 9.02
N ASP A 129 -17.03 -1.06 9.63
CA ASP A 129 -17.53 -0.91 11.00
C ASP A 129 -16.42 -1.18 12.03
N PHE A 130 -16.10 -0.18 12.84
CA PHE A 130 -15.07 -0.29 13.88
C PHE A 130 -15.37 -1.41 14.89
N SER A 131 -16.64 -1.66 15.20
CA SER A 131 -17.06 -2.73 16.12
C SER A 131 -16.88 -4.13 15.54
N LYS A 132 -16.67 -4.24 14.23
CA LYS A 132 -16.48 -5.48 13.48
C LYS A 132 -15.06 -5.58 12.91
N ALA A 133 -14.07 -5.10 13.64
CA ALA A 133 -12.68 -5.11 13.21
C ALA A 133 -12.43 -4.33 11.90
N GLY A 134 -13.22 -3.28 11.64
CA GLY A 134 -13.08 -2.44 10.44
C GLY A 134 -13.58 -3.09 9.15
N THR A 135 -14.50 -4.06 9.26
CA THR A 135 -15.18 -4.73 8.13
C THR A 135 -16.70 -4.74 8.36
N ASP A 136 -17.48 -5.28 7.44
CA ASP A 136 -18.90 -5.55 7.63
C ASP A 136 -19.18 -7.02 8.01
N ASN A 137 -18.17 -7.87 8.04
CA ASN A 137 -18.24 -9.33 8.25
C ASN A 137 -19.13 -10.06 7.24
N LYS A 138 -19.35 -9.49 6.06
CA LYS A 138 -20.10 -10.11 4.98
C LYS A 138 -19.17 -10.72 3.93
N ARG A 139 -19.63 -11.77 3.25
CA ARG A 139 -18.91 -12.35 2.12
C ARG A 139 -18.79 -11.39 0.96
N PHE A 140 -19.83 -10.58 0.73
CA PHE A 140 -19.89 -9.54 -0.29
C PHE A 140 -20.37 -8.26 0.36
N ALA A 141 -19.65 -7.16 0.12
CA ALA A 141 -20.05 -5.86 0.63
C ALA A 141 -21.35 -5.39 -0.03
N GLU A 142 -22.26 -4.84 0.78
CA GLU A 142 -23.51 -4.27 0.32
C GLU A 142 -23.40 -2.75 0.23
N GLY A 143 -23.56 -2.23 -0.97
CA GLY A 143 -23.48 -0.80 -1.24
C GLY A 143 -24.84 -0.15 -1.45
N ILE A 144 -24.80 0.95 -2.20
CA ILE A 144 -25.97 1.78 -2.52
C ILE A 144 -27.10 0.95 -3.14
N ARG A 145 -28.35 1.24 -2.74
CA ARG A 145 -29.59 0.58 -3.26
C ARG A 145 -29.61 -0.95 -3.05
N GLY A 146 -28.90 -1.46 -2.05
CA GLY A 146 -28.82 -2.89 -1.77
C GLY A 146 -28.06 -3.69 -2.84
N GLN A 147 -27.21 -3.07 -3.62
CA GLN A 147 -26.35 -3.75 -4.58
C GLN A 147 -25.20 -4.45 -3.86
N PHE A 148 -24.76 -5.59 -4.37
CA PHE A 148 -23.64 -6.32 -3.79
C PHE A 148 -22.42 -6.25 -4.70
N GLY A 149 -21.25 -6.01 -4.08
CA GLY A 149 -19.97 -6.17 -4.74
C GLY A 149 -19.59 -7.64 -4.92
N ASP A 150 -18.48 -7.90 -5.58
CA ASP A 150 -17.98 -9.26 -5.85
C ASP A 150 -17.09 -9.82 -4.74
N ILE A 151 -16.66 -8.97 -3.80
CA ILE A 151 -15.73 -9.32 -2.72
C ILE A 151 -16.19 -8.69 -1.40
N ASN A 152 -15.62 -9.18 -0.29
CA ASN A 152 -15.84 -8.60 1.03
C ASN A 152 -15.08 -7.27 1.20
N ALA A 153 -15.57 -6.41 2.09
CA ALA A 153 -14.84 -5.24 2.55
C ALA A 153 -13.63 -5.70 3.41
N PRO A 154 -12.39 -5.37 3.04
CA PRO A 154 -11.23 -5.69 3.87
C PRO A 154 -11.22 -4.83 5.13
N THR A 155 -10.49 -5.28 6.17
CA THR A 155 -10.28 -4.42 7.33
C THR A 155 -9.56 -3.13 6.93
N MET A 156 -9.98 -2.02 7.53
CA MET A 156 -9.28 -0.75 7.41
C MET A 156 -8.20 -0.56 8.49
N PHE A 157 -8.15 -1.43 9.50
CA PHE A 157 -7.14 -1.35 10.55
C PHE A 157 -5.76 -1.61 9.97
N ASN A 158 -4.83 -0.73 10.32
CA ASN A 158 -3.45 -0.75 9.82
C ASN A 158 -3.31 -0.64 8.28
N ALA A 159 -4.36 -0.26 7.56
CA ALA A 159 -4.31 -0.12 6.10
C ALA A 159 -3.24 0.87 5.59
N ALA A 160 -2.84 1.84 6.43
CA ALA A 160 -1.74 2.76 6.12
C ALA A 160 -0.39 2.08 5.93
N PHE A 161 -0.21 0.86 6.44
CA PHE A 161 1.02 0.07 6.29
C PHE A 161 0.99 -0.91 5.13
N ASN A 162 -0.14 -1.03 4.42
CA ASN A 162 -0.21 -1.85 3.23
C ASN A 162 0.63 -1.23 2.10
N THR A 163 1.40 -2.06 1.41
CA THR A 163 2.23 -1.62 0.28
C THR A 163 1.40 -1.18 -0.93
N LYS A 164 0.17 -1.64 -1.02
CA LYS A 164 -0.85 -1.30 -2.03
C LYS A 164 -2.24 -1.41 -1.41
N GLN A 165 -3.21 -0.72 -1.98
CA GLN A 165 -4.59 -0.74 -1.53
C GLN A 165 -5.50 -1.47 -2.52
N PHE A 166 -6.68 -1.88 -2.06
CA PHE A 166 -7.59 -2.86 -2.66
C PHE A 166 -7.01 -4.27 -2.72
N TRP A 167 -7.88 -5.28 -2.82
CA TRP A 167 -7.49 -6.69 -2.90
C TRP A 167 -6.56 -7.02 -4.08
N ASN A 168 -6.67 -6.29 -5.18
CA ASN A 168 -5.85 -6.47 -6.37
C ASN A 168 -4.66 -5.49 -6.47
N GLY A 169 -4.43 -4.67 -5.45
CA GLY A 169 -3.29 -3.76 -5.40
C GLY A 169 -3.32 -2.61 -6.41
N ARG A 170 -4.50 -2.27 -6.96
CA ARG A 170 -4.62 -1.27 -8.03
C ARG A 170 -4.35 0.17 -7.61
N ALA A 171 -4.50 0.50 -6.33
CA ALA A 171 -4.17 1.83 -5.81
C ALA A 171 -2.83 1.82 -5.05
N ALA A 172 -2.03 2.85 -5.27
CA ALA A 172 -0.69 2.97 -4.72
C ALA A 172 -0.70 3.26 -3.21
N ASP A 173 -1.67 4.06 -2.76
CA ASP A 173 -1.80 4.54 -1.39
C ASP A 173 -3.27 4.76 -0.99
N LEU A 174 -3.50 5.25 0.25
CA LEU A 174 -4.84 5.52 0.75
C LEU A 174 -5.50 6.74 0.09
N GLN A 175 -4.73 7.69 -0.41
CA GLN A 175 -5.27 8.86 -1.11
C GLN A 175 -5.91 8.45 -2.43
N GLU A 176 -5.21 7.65 -3.20
CA GLU A 176 -5.74 7.08 -4.44
C GLU A 176 -6.92 6.13 -4.18
N GLN A 177 -6.80 5.30 -3.15
CA GLN A 177 -7.87 4.37 -2.76
C GLN A 177 -9.16 5.10 -2.40
N ALA A 178 -9.08 6.16 -1.60
CA ALA A 178 -10.25 6.89 -1.10
C ALA A 178 -11.09 7.52 -2.21
N GLY A 179 -10.51 7.78 -3.38
CA GLY A 179 -11.23 8.27 -4.55
C GLY A 179 -12.11 7.23 -5.27
N GLY A 180 -11.85 5.94 -5.06
CA GLY A 180 -12.55 4.87 -5.77
C GLY A 180 -13.98 4.61 -5.30
N PRO A 181 -14.21 4.24 -4.04
CA PRO A 181 -15.53 3.86 -3.53
C PRO A 181 -16.64 4.89 -3.72
N PRO A 182 -16.41 6.21 -3.51
CA PRO A 182 -17.45 7.21 -3.74
C PRO A 182 -18.00 7.21 -5.16
N MET A 183 -17.15 6.97 -6.16
CA MET A 183 -17.52 6.96 -7.58
C MET A 183 -17.97 5.59 -8.09
N ASN A 184 -17.77 4.53 -7.32
CA ASN A 184 -18.17 3.18 -7.73
C ASN A 184 -19.70 3.06 -7.70
N PRO A 185 -20.36 2.78 -8.84
CA PRO A 185 -21.82 2.74 -8.94
C PRO A 185 -22.47 1.65 -8.09
N ILE A 186 -21.72 0.64 -7.68
CA ILE A 186 -22.20 -0.44 -6.81
C ILE A 186 -21.97 -0.11 -5.33
N GLU A 187 -20.89 0.59 -5.00
CA GLU A 187 -20.52 0.87 -3.61
C GLU A 187 -21.25 2.12 -3.08
N MET A 188 -20.86 3.33 -3.51
CA MET A 188 -21.41 4.59 -3.02
C MET A 188 -22.12 5.42 -4.10
N GLY A 189 -21.83 5.21 -5.37
CA GLY A 189 -22.63 5.64 -6.53
C GLY A 189 -22.79 7.15 -6.72
N SER A 190 -21.87 7.97 -6.24
CA SER A 190 -21.84 9.40 -6.60
C SER A 190 -21.38 9.57 -8.04
N LYS A 191 -21.90 10.57 -8.71
CA LYS A 191 -21.61 10.84 -10.11
C LYS A 191 -20.19 11.34 -10.32
N ASP A 192 -19.79 12.32 -9.53
CA ASP A 192 -18.49 13.01 -9.62
C ASP A 192 -18.19 13.76 -8.32
N TRP A 193 -16.99 14.34 -8.24
CA TRP A 193 -16.57 15.13 -7.10
C TRP A 193 -17.36 16.44 -6.95
N ASP A 194 -17.86 17.02 -8.05
CA ASP A 194 -18.64 18.26 -8.00
C ASP A 194 -19.96 18.02 -7.26
N GLU A 195 -20.62 16.87 -7.49
CA GLU A 195 -21.80 16.48 -6.72
C GLU A 195 -21.49 16.36 -5.23
N ILE A 196 -20.43 15.66 -4.87
CA ILE A 196 -20.02 15.49 -3.46
C ILE A 196 -19.69 16.83 -2.84
N CYS A 197 -18.87 17.65 -3.49
CA CYS A 197 -18.49 18.97 -2.99
C CYS A 197 -19.71 19.88 -2.82
N ALA A 198 -20.65 19.85 -3.76
CA ALA A 198 -21.87 20.65 -3.66
C ALA A 198 -22.75 20.24 -2.45
N LYS A 199 -22.81 18.94 -2.13
CA LYS A 199 -23.50 18.43 -0.94
C LYS A 199 -22.80 18.83 0.37
N LEU A 200 -21.48 18.68 0.43
CA LEU A 200 -20.69 18.97 1.62
C LEU A 200 -20.58 20.48 1.91
N ALA A 201 -20.50 21.31 0.87
CA ALA A 201 -20.43 22.77 0.99
C ALA A 201 -21.69 23.41 1.62
N GLN A 202 -22.80 22.68 1.72
CA GLN A 202 -24.00 23.14 2.42
C GLN A 202 -23.83 23.14 3.95
N ASP A 203 -22.75 22.56 4.45
CA ASP A 203 -22.42 22.47 5.86
C ASP A 203 -21.32 23.48 6.21
N PRO A 204 -21.67 24.60 6.89
CA PRO A 204 -20.69 25.63 7.23
C PRO A 204 -19.57 25.14 8.17
N GLU A 205 -19.87 24.21 9.09
CA GLU A 205 -18.87 23.67 10.00
C GLU A 205 -17.86 22.81 9.25
N LEU A 206 -18.34 22.00 8.33
CA LEU A 206 -17.48 21.18 7.51
C LEU A 206 -16.63 22.03 6.57
N THR A 207 -17.22 23.06 5.95
CA THR A 207 -16.51 24.03 5.11
C THR A 207 -15.41 24.75 5.91
N ALA A 208 -15.70 25.19 7.13
CA ALA A 208 -14.71 25.80 8.00
C ALA A 208 -13.59 24.83 8.37
N ALA A 209 -13.92 23.55 8.63
CA ALA A 209 -12.93 22.52 8.92
C ALA A 209 -12.00 22.24 7.72
N PHE A 210 -12.54 22.22 6.50
CA PHE A 210 -11.72 22.13 5.27
C PHE A 210 -10.78 23.33 5.14
N THR A 211 -11.28 24.54 5.26
CA THR A 211 -10.48 25.79 5.16
C THR A 211 -9.36 25.85 6.21
N ALA A 212 -9.57 25.25 7.39
CA ALA A 212 -8.57 25.24 8.45
C ALA A 212 -7.43 24.22 8.19
N VAL A 213 -7.63 23.27 7.26
CA VAL A 213 -6.73 22.16 7.00
C VAL A 213 -6.01 22.30 5.67
N TYR A 214 -6.64 22.93 4.71
CA TYR A 214 -6.17 23.14 3.33
C TYR A 214 -6.22 24.62 2.93
#